data_0bc105b8917491d4234e9a2e2d170dcf
#
_entry.id   0bc105b8917491d4234e9a2e2d170dcf
#
_cell.length_a   1.000
_cell.length_b   1.000
_cell.length_c   1.000
_cell.angle_alpha   90.00
_cell.angle_beta   90.00
_cell.angle_gamma   90.00
#
_symmetry.space_group_name_H-M   'P 1'
#
loop_
_entity.id
_entity.type
_entity.pdbx_description
1 polymer ?
#
loop_
_entity_poly.entity_id
_entity_poly.type
_entity_poly.pdbx_seq_one_letter_code
_entity_poly.pdbx_strand_id
1 'polypeptide(L)'
;LLKLSRELANNAITQATSDFYRHNWIGEGNHQDDPVFQNLIRKYGDHAYGLCVQEDPDEYSKWDNLKNFPQGSLGRHLWDFYQTRGFKLPGELGAGNSSLAHHDWIHLIAGYDTTPIGELEVTAFMASSSQFPGVTLGFIGAISILETGLLHSFYGADKFGKALSSVDGIDRVAQAIQRGKSCIVDPLLDIDYFAIAETPLEEVRASWWSVSA
;
A
#
# COMPACT_ATOMS: atom_id res chain seq x y z
N LEU A 1 15.69 -1.98 20.21
CA LEU A 1 14.91 -1.96 18.98
C LEU A 1 14.94 -3.33 18.26
N LEU A 2 16.09 -3.89 17.89
CA LEU A 2 16.21 -5.18 17.22
C LEU A 2 15.60 -6.35 18.01
N LYS A 3 15.69 -6.34 19.33
CA LYS A 3 15.08 -7.36 20.19
C LYS A 3 13.56 -7.22 20.21
N LEU A 4 13.05 -5.99 20.30
CA LEU A 4 11.63 -5.69 20.26
C LEU A 4 11.01 -6.00 18.89
N SER A 5 11.72 -5.70 17.79
CA SER A 5 11.26 -6.05 16.45
C SER A 5 11.22 -7.56 16.21
N ARG A 6 12.16 -8.33 16.78
CA ARG A 6 12.11 -9.79 16.73
C ARG A 6 10.98 -10.37 17.58
N GLU A 7 10.70 -9.78 18.73
CA GLU A 7 9.59 -10.21 19.60
C GLU A 7 8.22 -9.89 18.93
N LEU A 8 8.10 -8.72 18.29
CA LEU A 8 6.92 -8.38 17.48
C LEU A 8 6.80 -9.28 16.25
N ALA A 9 7.90 -9.58 15.57
CA ALA A 9 7.93 -10.46 14.42
C ALA A 9 7.60 -11.92 14.77
N ASN A 10 7.89 -12.36 15.99
CA ASN A 10 7.49 -13.67 16.51
C ASN A 10 6.07 -13.70 17.06
N ASN A 11 5.37 -12.57 17.08
CA ASN A 11 3.97 -12.53 17.46
C ASN A 11 3.14 -13.33 16.43
N ALA A 12 2.22 -14.16 16.92
CA ALA A 12 1.40 -15.03 16.07
C ALA A 12 0.61 -14.26 14.98
N ILE A 13 0.21 -13.01 15.26
CA ILE A 13 -0.47 -12.13 14.30
C ILE A 13 0.52 -11.70 13.20
N THR A 14 1.71 -11.27 13.56
CA THR A 14 2.76 -10.84 12.61
C THR A 14 3.20 -12.02 11.75
N GLN A 15 3.36 -13.19 12.35
CA GLN A 15 3.71 -14.41 11.62
C GLN A 15 2.59 -14.82 10.66
N ALA A 16 1.34 -14.82 11.12
CA ALA A 16 0.19 -15.14 10.27
C ALA A 16 0.04 -14.14 9.11
N THR A 17 0.24 -12.85 9.37
CA THR A 17 0.24 -11.80 8.33
C THR A 17 1.40 -12.00 7.35
N SER A 18 2.60 -12.26 7.84
CA SER A 18 3.77 -12.55 7.02
C SER A 18 3.58 -13.81 6.16
N ASP A 19 3.06 -14.88 6.75
CA ASP A 19 2.82 -16.14 6.04
C ASP A 19 1.70 -15.96 4.99
N PHE A 20 0.68 -15.19 5.30
CA PHE A 20 -0.37 -14.83 4.37
C PHE A 20 0.18 -14.05 3.17
N TYR A 21 0.91 -12.97 3.38
CA TYR A 21 1.54 -12.20 2.31
C TYR A 21 2.55 -13.03 1.52
N ARG A 22 3.34 -13.86 2.19
CA ARG A 22 4.29 -14.77 1.53
C ARG A 22 3.60 -15.73 0.57
N HIS A 23 2.50 -16.33 0.98
CA HIS A 23 1.77 -17.31 0.16
C HIS A 23 0.98 -16.66 -0.97
N ASN A 24 0.39 -15.49 -0.72
CA ASN A 24 -0.54 -14.89 -1.68
C ASN A 24 0.12 -13.98 -2.71
N TRP A 25 1.30 -13.46 -2.42
CA TRP A 25 1.97 -12.52 -3.29
C TRP A 25 3.17 -13.08 -4.04
N ILE A 26 3.71 -14.21 -3.60
CA ILE A 26 4.75 -14.95 -4.35
C ILE A 26 4.12 -15.91 -5.37
N GLY A 27 2.87 -16.02 -5.41
CA GLY A 27 1.84 -16.45 -6.28
C GLY A 27 2.10 -17.44 -7.40
N GLU A 28 2.31 -18.69 -7.14
CA GLU A 28 1.95 -19.76 -8.05
C GLU A 28 1.00 -20.71 -7.30
N GLY A 29 -0.30 -20.42 -7.27
CA GLY A 29 -1.24 -21.35 -6.67
C GLY A 29 -2.65 -20.80 -6.53
N ASN A 30 -3.60 -21.69 -6.56
CA ASN A 30 -4.98 -21.40 -6.25
C ASN A 30 -5.10 -21.17 -4.74
N HIS A 31 -5.05 -19.90 -4.33
CA HIS A 31 -5.07 -19.49 -2.92
C HIS A 31 -6.33 -19.94 -2.16
N GLN A 32 -7.39 -20.32 -2.88
CA GLN A 32 -8.64 -20.81 -2.27
C GLN A 32 -8.44 -22.09 -1.46
N ASP A 33 -7.46 -22.90 -1.80
CA ASP A 33 -7.16 -24.17 -1.13
C ASP A 33 -6.07 -24.06 -0.05
N ASP A 34 -5.48 -22.87 0.16
CA ASP A 34 -4.47 -22.67 1.20
C ASP A 34 -5.11 -22.71 2.59
N PRO A 35 -4.70 -23.65 3.47
CA PRO A 35 -5.26 -23.76 4.81
C PRO A 35 -5.08 -22.51 5.68
N VAL A 36 -4.01 -21.74 5.45
CA VAL A 36 -3.76 -20.48 6.17
C VAL A 36 -4.76 -19.43 5.70
N PHE A 37 -4.93 -19.29 4.39
CA PHE A 37 -5.92 -18.39 3.79
C PHE A 37 -7.34 -18.70 4.28
N GLN A 38 -7.76 -19.98 4.23
CA GLN A 38 -9.08 -20.42 4.72
C GLN A 38 -9.28 -20.16 6.21
N ASN A 39 -8.23 -20.33 7.01
CA ASN A 39 -8.30 -20.06 8.44
C ASN A 39 -8.44 -18.56 8.74
N LEU A 40 -7.76 -17.71 7.97
CA LEU A 40 -7.83 -16.26 8.10
C LEU A 40 -9.20 -15.72 7.71
N ILE A 41 -9.76 -16.17 6.58
CA ILE A 41 -11.12 -15.81 6.16
C ILE A 41 -12.15 -16.23 7.20
N ARG A 42 -12.06 -17.47 7.69
CA ARG A 42 -12.98 -17.98 8.72
C ARG A 42 -12.92 -17.16 10.02
N LYS A 43 -11.73 -16.67 10.38
CA LYS A 43 -11.51 -15.95 11.65
C LYS A 43 -11.83 -14.45 11.55
N TYR A 44 -11.57 -13.82 10.43
CA TYR A 44 -11.61 -12.37 10.28
C TYR A 44 -12.58 -11.87 9.19
N GLY A 45 -13.24 -12.80 8.47
CA GLY A 45 -14.19 -12.45 7.40
C GLY A 45 -13.55 -11.89 6.15
N ASP A 46 -14.39 -11.27 5.31
CA ASP A 46 -14.03 -10.79 3.98
C ASP A 46 -13.02 -9.63 3.97
N HIS A 47 -12.77 -9.02 5.12
CA HIS A 47 -11.79 -7.94 5.28
C HIS A 47 -10.43 -8.44 5.76
N ALA A 48 -10.21 -9.75 5.76
CA ALA A 48 -8.96 -10.33 6.21
C ALA A 48 -7.80 -9.79 5.36
N TYR A 49 -6.94 -9.00 6.00
CA TYR A 49 -5.63 -8.58 5.46
C TYR A 49 -5.65 -7.71 4.20
N GLY A 50 -6.75 -7.08 3.89
CA GLY A 50 -6.80 -6.13 2.77
C GLY A 50 -6.81 -6.77 1.38
N LEU A 51 -7.09 -8.09 1.26
CA LEU A 51 -7.18 -8.76 -0.03
C LEU A 51 -8.61 -9.08 -0.42
N CYS A 52 -8.86 -9.14 -1.72
CA CYS A 52 -10.10 -9.63 -2.30
C CYS A 52 -10.14 -11.15 -2.18
N VAL A 53 -10.96 -11.67 -1.29
CA VAL A 53 -11.12 -13.10 -1.02
C VAL A 53 -12.11 -13.78 -1.95
N GLN A 54 -12.84 -13.00 -2.74
CA GLN A 54 -13.74 -13.41 -3.80
C GLN A 54 -13.71 -12.35 -4.90
N GLU A 55 -14.17 -12.72 -6.09
CA GLU A 55 -14.32 -11.77 -7.19
C GLU A 55 -15.49 -10.82 -6.91
N ASP A 56 -15.28 -9.53 -7.20
CA ASP A 56 -16.28 -8.48 -7.19
C ASP A 56 -16.27 -7.76 -8.54
N PRO A 57 -17.15 -8.17 -9.48
CA PRO A 57 -17.18 -7.59 -10.82
C PRO A 57 -17.53 -6.11 -10.87
N ASP A 58 -18.31 -5.62 -9.91
CA ASP A 58 -18.69 -4.21 -9.84
C ASP A 58 -17.49 -3.36 -9.41
N GLU A 59 -16.77 -3.81 -8.39
CA GLU A 59 -15.54 -3.17 -7.94
C GLU A 59 -14.48 -3.23 -9.03
N TYR A 60 -14.25 -4.39 -9.63
CA TYR A 60 -13.33 -4.53 -10.77
C TYR A 60 -13.65 -3.55 -11.90
N SER A 61 -14.91 -3.47 -12.30
CA SER A 61 -15.34 -2.58 -13.39
C SER A 61 -15.09 -1.11 -13.07
N LYS A 62 -15.24 -0.71 -11.82
CA LYS A 62 -14.97 0.65 -11.35
C LYS A 62 -13.48 1.00 -11.52
N TRP A 63 -12.58 0.10 -11.12
CA TRP A 63 -11.14 0.31 -11.26
C TRP A 63 -10.67 0.18 -12.71
N ASP A 64 -11.18 -0.79 -13.47
CA ASP A 64 -10.84 -0.95 -14.89
C ASP A 64 -11.28 0.23 -15.75
N ASN A 65 -12.38 0.91 -15.37
CA ASN A 65 -12.85 2.11 -16.05
C ASN A 65 -11.85 3.28 -16.02
N LEU A 66 -10.90 3.29 -15.10
CA LEU A 66 -9.84 4.32 -15.03
C LEU A 66 -9.01 4.40 -16.32
N LYS A 67 -8.93 3.33 -17.09
CA LYS A 67 -8.30 3.30 -18.43
C LYS A 67 -8.92 4.26 -19.43
N ASN A 68 -10.20 4.59 -19.25
CA ASN A 68 -10.96 5.45 -20.16
C ASN A 68 -10.82 6.94 -19.81
N PHE A 69 -10.17 7.27 -18.70
CA PHE A 69 -9.97 8.65 -18.27
C PHE A 69 -8.89 9.36 -19.13
N PRO A 70 -8.93 10.69 -19.19
CA PRO A 70 -7.98 11.46 -20.00
C PRO A 70 -6.52 11.12 -19.69
N GLN A 71 -5.67 11.14 -20.71
CA GLN A 71 -4.22 11.03 -20.53
C GLN A 71 -3.73 12.14 -19.59
N GLY A 72 -2.88 11.78 -18.63
CA GLY A 72 -2.37 12.72 -17.63
C GLY A 72 -3.28 12.93 -16.43
N SER A 73 -4.51 12.40 -16.43
CA SER A 73 -5.38 12.42 -15.26
C SER A 73 -4.87 11.47 -14.17
N LEU A 74 -5.24 11.74 -12.92
CA LEU A 74 -4.90 10.92 -11.75
C LEU A 74 -5.33 9.46 -11.95
N GLY A 75 -6.58 9.24 -12.37
CA GLY A 75 -7.13 7.90 -12.57
C GLY A 75 -6.44 7.14 -13.71
N ARG A 76 -6.11 7.82 -14.83
CA ARG A 76 -5.37 7.18 -15.90
C ARG A 76 -3.96 6.80 -15.46
N HIS A 77 -3.27 7.65 -14.71
CA HIS A 77 -1.97 7.32 -14.13
C HIS A 77 -2.04 6.13 -13.18
N LEU A 78 -3.13 5.99 -12.40
CA LEU A 78 -3.28 4.84 -11.52
C LEU A 78 -3.49 3.55 -12.32
N TRP A 79 -4.31 3.58 -13.37
CA TRP A 79 -4.49 2.42 -14.22
C TRP A 79 -3.15 1.99 -14.86
N ASP A 80 -2.40 2.94 -15.44
CA ASP A 80 -1.07 2.68 -16.01
C ASP A 80 -0.08 2.16 -14.96
N PHE A 81 -0.16 2.65 -13.71
CA PHE A 81 0.64 2.19 -12.58
C PHE A 81 0.41 0.70 -12.27
N TYR A 82 -0.84 0.26 -12.28
CA TYR A 82 -1.20 -1.15 -12.08
C TYR A 82 -0.72 -2.01 -13.25
N GLN A 83 -0.99 -1.58 -14.50
CA GLN A 83 -0.62 -2.34 -15.69
C GLN A 83 0.90 -2.53 -15.83
N THR A 84 1.67 -1.48 -15.61
CA THR A 84 3.14 -1.53 -15.74
C THR A 84 3.80 -2.42 -14.68
N ARG A 85 3.13 -2.67 -13.55
CA ARG A 85 3.61 -3.51 -12.46
C ARG A 85 3.03 -4.93 -12.49
N GLY A 86 2.05 -5.17 -13.35
CA GLY A 86 1.33 -6.44 -13.39
C GLY A 86 0.47 -6.67 -12.14
N PHE A 87 0.03 -5.60 -11.48
CA PHE A 87 -0.85 -5.71 -10.33
C PHE A 87 -2.26 -6.07 -10.77
N LYS A 88 -2.93 -6.89 -9.98
CA LYS A 88 -4.35 -7.14 -10.12
C LYS A 88 -5.15 -5.93 -9.65
N LEU A 89 -6.23 -5.63 -10.37
CA LEU A 89 -7.16 -4.58 -9.96
C LEU A 89 -8.03 -5.03 -8.79
N PRO A 90 -8.38 -4.14 -7.84
CA PRO A 90 -9.40 -4.42 -6.84
C PRO A 90 -10.67 -5.00 -7.47
N GLY A 91 -11.22 -6.03 -6.83
CA GLY A 91 -12.31 -6.84 -7.37
C GLY A 91 -11.85 -8.15 -8.01
N GLU A 92 -10.58 -8.31 -8.37
CA GLU A 92 -10.03 -9.60 -8.79
C GLU A 92 -9.65 -10.45 -7.57
N LEU A 93 -9.89 -11.75 -7.63
CA LEU A 93 -9.47 -12.67 -6.57
C LEU A 93 -7.97 -12.55 -6.28
N GLY A 94 -7.63 -12.28 -5.02
CA GLY A 94 -6.25 -12.12 -4.55
C GLY A 94 -5.62 -10.76 -4.88
N ALA A 95 -6.39 -9.81 -5.43
CA ALA A 95 -5.98 -8.41 -5.50
C ALA A 95 -5.99 -7.76 -4.11
N GLY A 96 -5.31 -6.62 -3.95
CA GLY A 96 -5.59 -5.71 -2.85
C GLY A 96 -7.05 -5.26 -2.93
N ASN A 97 -7.78 -5.27 -1.81
CA ASN A 97 -9.11 -4.67 -1.80
C ASN A 97 -9.01 -3.14 -1.85
N SER A 98 -10.12 -2.45 -2.06
CA SER A 98 -10.14 -0.99 -2.18
C SER A 98 -9.57 -0.26 -0.97
N SER A 99 -9.67 -0.83 0.23
CA SER A 99 -9.07 -0.23 1.44
C SER A 99 -7.54 -0.31 1.41
N LEU A 100 -6.97 -1.42 0.94
CA LEU A 100 -5.53 -1.53 0.75
C LEU A 100 -5.06 -0.70 -0.44
N ALA A 101 -5.76 -0.80 -1.58
CA ALA A 101 -5.45 -0.07 -2.80
C ALA A 101 -5.60 1.47 -2.66
N HIS A 102 -6.23 1.93 -1.57
CA HIS A 102 -6.34 3.36 -1.28
C HIS A 102 -4.97 4.06 -1.20
N HIS A 103 -3.95 3.39 -0.67
CA HIS A 103 -2.60 3.96 -0.58
C HIS A 103 -1.91 4.09 -1.94
N ASP A 104 -2.35 3.36 -2.98
CA ASP A 104 -1.75 3.43 -4.32
C ASP A 104 -1.98 4.79 -5.00
N TRP A 105 -3.11 5.45 -4.71
CA TRP A 105 -3.33 6.83 -5.10
C TRP A 105 -2.26 7.76 -4.50
N ILE A 106 -1.89 7.48 -3.25
CA ILE A 106 -0.91 8.29 -2.52
C ILE A 106 0.50 8.08 -3.08
N HIS A 107 0.86 6.84 -3.50
CA HIS A 107 2.09 6.59 -4.23
C HIS A 107 2.23 7.53 -5.43
N LEU A 108 1.16 7.68 -6.23
CA LEU A 108 1.16 8.55 -7.40
C LEU A 108 1.27 10.02 -7.02
N ILE A 109 0.43 10.49 -6.10
CA ILE A 109 0.36 11.91 -5.75
C ILE A 109 1.63 12.34 -5.03
N ALA A 110 2.10 11.55 -4.08
CA ALA A 110 3.32 11.84 -3.35
C ALA A 110 4.60 11.49 -4.15
N GLY A 111 4.49 10.67 -5.21
CA GLY A 111 5.62 10.34 -6.09
C GLY A 111 6.58 9.33 -5.50
N TYR A 112 6.11 8.46 -4.60
CA TYR A 112 6.89 7.35 -4.07
C TYR A 112 6.76 6.11 -4.95
N ASP A 113 7.86 5.36 -5.10
CA ASP A 113 7.84 4.08 -5.82
C ASP A 113 7.32 2.93 -4.93
N THR A 114 7.19 1.73 -5.50
CA THR A 114 6.74 0.51 -4.82
C THR A 114 7.90 -0.40 -4.41
N THR A 115 9.11 0.12 -4.31
CA THR A 115 10.24 -0.59 -3.70
C THR A 115 10.05 -0.66 -2.17
N PRO A 116 10.75 -1.55 -1.46
CA PRO A 116 10.64 -1.62 0.01
C PRO A 116 10.81 -0.28 0.72
N ILE A 117 11.73 0.53 0.25
CA ILE A 117 11.92 1.87 0.83
C ILE A 117 10.81 2.82 0.41
N GLY A 118 10.30 2.72 -0.81
CA GLY A 118 9.14 3.50 -1.27
C GLY A 118 7.86 3.19 -0.48
N GLU A 119 7.65 1.91 -0.11
CA GLU A 119 6.56 1.51 0.80
C GLU A 119 6.73 2.11 2.20
N LEU A 120 7.96 2.23 2.70
CA LEU A 120 8.22 2.94 3.95
C LEU A 120 7.99 4.45 3.82
N GLU A 121 8.35 5.05 2.69
CA GLU A 121 8.09 6.47 2.42
C GLU A 121 6.60 6.77 2.38
N VAL A 122 5.80 5.99 1.65
CA VAL A 122 4.36 6.24 1.56
C VAL A 122 3.67 6.05 2.90
N THR A 123 4.02 5.01 3.66
CA THR A 123 3.43 4.78 4.99
C THR A 123 3.88 5.82 6.03
N ALA A 124 5.12 6.30 5.94
CA ALA A 124 5.63 7.39 6.77
C ALA A 124 4.93 8.73 6.45
N PHE A 125 4.74 9.01 5.16
CA PHE A 125 3.98 10.16 4.69
C PHE A 125 2.55 10.12 5.22
N MET A 126 1.84 8.99 5.04
CA MET A 126 0.48 8.82 5.56
C MET A 126 0.40 8.98 7.07
N ALA A 127 1.35 8.40 7.81
CA ALA A 127 1.40 8.50 9.28
C ALA A 127 1.63 9.93 9.79
N SER A 128 2.19 10.80 8.96
CA SER A 128 2.47 12.19 9.32
C SER A 128 1.49 13.20 8.75
N SER A 129 0.65 12.80 7.78
CA SER A 129 -0.35 13.66 7.13
C SER A 129 -1.79 13.35 7.54
N SER A 130 -2.07 12.14 8.05
CA SER A 130 -3.45 11.73 8.38
C SER A 130 -3.73 11.71 9.87
N GLN A 131 -4.98 12.05 10.22
CA GLN A 131 -5.53 11.91 11.56
C GLN A 131 -6.12 10.50 11.82
N PHE A 132 -6.10 9.62 10.85
CA PHE A 132 -6.64 8.27 11.01
C PHE A 132 -5.82 7.48 12.05
N PRO A 133 -6.43 7.00 13.16
CA PRO A 133 -5.67 6.45 14.28
C PRO A 133 -4.83 5.22 13.97
N GLY A 134 -5.25 4.42 12.96
CA GLY A 134 -4.58 3.18 12.58
C GLY A 134 -3.31 3.35 11.76
N VAL A 135 -3.10 4.53 11.16
CA VAL A 135 -2.02 4.72 10.16
C VAL A 135 -0.63 4.66 10.79
N THR A 136 -0.47 5.14 12.02
CA THR A 136 0.80 5.03 12.75
C THR A 136 1.17 3.58 13.04
N LEU A 137 0.19 2.74 13.39
CA LEU A 137 0.40 1.30 13.56
C LEU A 137 0.76 0.63 12.24
N GLY A 138 0.13 1.06 11.14
CA GLY A 138 0.49 0.62 9.78
C GLY A 138 1.94 0.91 9.43
N PHE A 139 2.42 2.12 9.74
CA PHE A 139 3.83 2.50 9.52
C PHE A 139 4.81 1.68 10.38
N ILE A 140 4.51 1.46 11.66
CA ILE A 140 5.32 0.59 12.53
C ILE A 140 5.33 -0.84 12.00
N GLY A 141 4.19 -1.34 11.52
CA GLY A 141 4.07 -2.65 10.88
C GLY A 141 4.93 -2.75 9.62
N ALA A 142 4.87 -1.76 8.74
CA ALA A 142 5.67 -1.69 7.52
C ALA A 142 7.18 -1.71 7.83
N ILE A 143 7.65 -0.91 8.79
CA ILE A 143 9.05 -0.96 9.25
C ILE A 143 9.41 -2.38 9.72
N SER A 144 8.57 -2.98 10.57
CA SER A 144 8.85 -4.30 11.13
C SER A 144 8.99 -5.37 10.05
N ILE A 145 8.15 -5.31 9.04
CA ILE A 145 8.11 -6.27 7.94
C ILE A 145 9.27 -6.06 6.95
N LEU A 146 9.45 -4.82 6.51
CA LEU A 146 10.39 -4.48 5.44
C LEU A 146 11.85 -4.40 5.94
N GLU A 147 12.08 -4.11 7.23
CA GLU A 147 13.42 -4.14 7.81
C GLU A 147 13.87 -5.55 8.15
N THR A 148 12.97 -6.41 8.59
CA THR A 148 13.32 -7.78 9.00
C THR A 148 13.37 -8.78 7.84
N GLY A 149 12.87 -8.42 6.66
CA GLY A 149 12.75 -9.32 5.52
C GLY A 149 11.70 -10.41 5.71
N LEU A 150 10.75 -10.21 6.62
CA LEU A 150 9.66 -11.16 6.86
C LEU A 150 8.67 -11.24 5.70
N LEU A 151 8.55 -10.18 4.91
CA LEU A 151 7.89 -10.23 3.61
C LEU A 151 8.94 -10.46 2.52
N HIS A 152 8.84 -11.63 1.88
CA HIS A 152 9.40 -11.77 0.55
C HIS A 152 8.55 -10.95 -0.40
N SER A 153 9.18 -10.09 -1.13
CA SER A 153 8.55 -9.09 -1.93
C SER A 153 7.76 -9.63 -3.09
N PHE A 154 6.82 -8.81 -3.51
CA PHE A 154 6.23 -8.83 -4.84
C PHE A 154 7.24 -8.91 -6.01
N TYR A 155 8.49 -8.56 -5.78
CA TYR A 155 9.54 -8.40 -6.80
C TYR A 155 10.71 -9.39 -6.67
N GLY A 156 10.58 -10.45 -5.84
CA GLY A 156 11.62 -11.47 -5.67
C GLY A 156 12.37 -11.37 -4.34
N ALA A 157 12.76 -12.53 -3.81
CA ALA A 157 13.30 -12.73 -2.47
C ALA A 157 14.56 -11.91 -2.15
N ASP A 158 15.33 -11.48 -3.16
CA ASP A 158 16.63 -10.83 -2.98
C ASP A 158 16.53 -9.34 -2.63
N LYS A 159 15.33 -8.75 -2.69
CA LYS A 159 15.14 -7.29 -2.56
C LYS A 159 14.57 -6.86 -1.21
N PHE A 160 14.36 -7.78 -0.28
CA PHE A 160 13.70 -7.53 0.98
C PHE A 160 14.57 -7.78 2.20
N GLY A 161 14.38 -6.93 3.14
CA GLY A 161 15.15 -6.79 4.34
C GLY A 161 16.06 -5.57 4.29
N LYS A 162 16.16 -4.89 5.42
CA LYS A 162 17.01 -3.72 5.61
C LYS A 162 16.63 -2.51 4.74
N ALA A 163 15.32 -2.31 4.46
CA ALA A 163 14.87 -1.15 3.70
C ALA A 163 15.28 0.16 4.40
N LEU A 164 15.05 0.25 5.70
CA LEU A 164 15.43 1.41 6.51
C LEU A 164 16.94 1.53 6.68
N SER A 165 17.65 0.39 6.70
CA SER A 165 19.11 0.32 6.83
C SER A 165 19.84 0.49 5.49
N SER A 166 19.14 0.74 4.38
CA SER A 166 19.76 1.12 3.11
C SER A 166 20.54 2.44 3.24
N VAL A 167 21.43 2.73 2.30
CA VAL A 167 22.38 3.85 2.39
C VAL A 167 21.71 5.19 2.71
N ASP A 168 20.52 5.42 2.17
CA ASP A 168 19.72 6.65 2.32
C ASP A 168 18.34 6.41 2.94
N GLY A 169 18.03 5.19 3.37
CA GLY A 169 16.70 4.79 3.80
C GLY A 169 16.13 5.63 4.94
N ILE A 170 16.95 5.91 5.96
CA ILE A 170 16.55 6.75 7.10
C ILE A 170 16.24 8.18 6.64
N ASP A 171 17.08 8.75 5.79
CA ASP A 171 16.92 10.12 5.31
C ASP A 171 15.68 10.25 4.41
N ARG A 172 15.42 9.27 3.56
CA ARG A 172 14.22 9.20 2.71
C ARG A 172 12.94 9.14 3.55
N VAL A 173 12.90 8.26 4.54
CA VAL A 173 11.75 8.16 5.47
C VAL A 173 11.57 9.45 6.27
N ALA A 174 12.65 10.06 6.75
CA ALA A 174 12.59 11.33 7.46
C ALA A 174 12.04 12.47 6.56
N GLN A 175 12.44 12.51 5.29
CA GLN A 175 11.92 13.46 4.30
C GLN A 175 10.42 13.20 4.04
N ALA A 176 10.00 11.95 3.93
CA ALA A 176 8.60 11.59 3.75
C ALA A 176 7.74 12.06 4.93
N ILE A 177 8.23 11.91 6.17
CA ILE A 177 7.57 12.43 7.37
C ILE A 177 7.45 13.96 7.32
N GLN A 178 8.53 14.68 6.97
CA GLN A 178 8.48 16.14 6.87
C GLN A 178 7.51 16.61 5.78
N ARG A 179 7.51 15.92 4.66
CA ARG A 179 6.61 16.21 3.54
C ARG A 179 5.15 15.95 3.92
N GLY A 180 4.85 14.87 4.66
CA GLY A 180 3.52 14.61 5.18
C GLY A 180 3.03 15.69 6.15
N LYS A 181 3.92 16.20 7.03
CA LYS A 181 3.58 17.32 7.92
C LYS A 181 3.27 18.63 7.19
N SER A 182 3.81 18.82 6.01
CA SER A 182 3.52 20.00 5.18
C SER A 182 2.31 19.81 4.27
N CYS A 183 1.75 18.61 4.19
CA CYS A 183 0.54 18.32 3.46
C CYS A 183 -0.66 18.98 4.15
N ILE A 184 -1.48 19.70 3.38
CA ILE A 184 -2.67 20.39 3.91
C ILE A 184 -3.96 19.58 3.80
N VAL A 185 -3.86 18.40 3.21
CA VAL A 185 -4.97 17.47 2.96
C VAL A 185 -4.74 16.21 3.78
N ASP A 186 -5.77 15.69 4.44
CA ASP A 186 -5.71 14.34 5.00
C ASP A 186 -5.99 13.31 3.90
N PRO A 187 -4.96 12.56 3.48
CA PRO A 187 -5.09 11.66 2.33
C PRO A 187 -6.00 10.46 2.57
N LEU A 188 -6.37 10.19 3.82
CA LEU A 188 -7.20 9.04 4.16
C LEU A 188 -8.64 9.41 4.55
N LEU A 189 -8.87 10.65 4.98
CA LEU A 189 -10.17 11.07 5.50
C LEU A 189 -10.88 12.10 4.62
N ASP A 190 -10.15 12.93 3.87
CA ASP A 190 -10.73 14.09 3.21
C ASP A 190 -11.02 13.88 1.72
N ILE A 191 -10.55 12.77 1.12
CA ILE A 191 -10.56 12.62 -0.34
C ILE A 191 -11.38 11.42 -0.81
N ASP A 192 -12.32 11.68 -1.70
CA ASP A 192 -12.85 10.69 -2.63
C ASP A 192 -12.02 10.71 -3.91
N TYR A 193 -11.08 9.77 -4.03
CA TYR A 193 -10.16 9.69 -5.15
C TYR A 193 -10.86 9.45 -6.48
N PHE A 194 -11.97 8.72 -6.49
CA PHE A 194 -12.72 8.50 -7.72
C PHE A 194 -13.42 9.77 -8.20
N ALA A 195 -13.87 10.62 -7.28
CA ALA A 195 -14.46 11.91 -7.64
C ALA A 195 -13.46 12.87 -8.29
N ILE A 196 -12.17 12.74 -7.98
CA ILE A 196 -11.10 13.59 -8.55
C ILE A 196 -10.26 12.87 -9.61
N ALA A 197 -10.62 11.65 -9.99
CA ALA A 197 -9.79 10.80 -10.85
C ALA A 197 -9.60 11.35 -12.27
N GLU A 198 -10.50 12.20 -12.77
CA GLU A 198 -10.36 12.89 -14.07
C GLU A 198 -9.43 14.12 -14.02
N THR A 199 -9.13 14.62 -12.82
CA THR A 199 -8.26 15.79 -12.65
C THR A 199 -6.81 15.45 -13.06
N PRO A 200 -6.11 16.34 -13.75
CA PRO A 200 -4.70 16.16 -14.05
C PRO A 200 -3.86 15.89 -12.79
N LEU A 201 -2.98 14.89 -12.82
CA LEU A 201 -2.17 14.49 -11.67
C LEU A 201 -1.39 15.66 -11.06
N GLU A 202 -0.81 16.52 -11.91
CA GLU A 202 -0.02 17.66 -11.43
C GLU A 202 -0.89 18.73 -10.73
N GLU A 203 -2.13 18.88 -11.13
CA GLU A 203 -3.09 19.76 -10.47
C GLU A 203 -3.47 19.20 -9.07
N VAL A 204 -3.72 17.88 -8.99
CA VAL A 204 -3.95 17.22 -7.70
C VAL A 204 -2.73 17.38 -6.79
N ARG A 205 -1.53 17.13 -7.31
CA ARG A 205 -0.27 17.34 -6.57
C ARG A 205 -0.16 18.76 -6.04
N ALA A 206 -0.42 19.75 -6.88
CA ALA A 206 -0.34 21.16 -6.49
C ALA A 206 -1.31 21.53 -5.38
N SER A 207 -2.50 20.88 -5.33
CA SER A 207 -3.51 21.13 -4.30
C SER A 207 -3.19 20.56 -2.93
N TRP A 208 -2.27 19.59 -2.85
CA TRP A 208 -1.92 18.93 -1.59
C TRP A 208 -0.94 19.73 -0.72
N TRP A 209 -0.19 20.62 -1.34
CA TRP A 209 0.74 21.50 -0.62
C TRP A 209 0.38 22.93 -0.91
N SER A 210 0.15 23.72 0.13
CA SER A 210 -0.01 25.15 -0.03
C SER A 210 1.23 25.72 -0.73
N VAL A 211 1.02 26.44 -1.81
CA VAL A 211 2.09 27.29 -2.37
C VAL A 211 2.42 28.27 -1.24
N SER A 212 3.63 28.16 -0.69
CA SER A 212 4.14 29.17 0.23
C SER A 212 4.07 30.50 -0.48
N ALA A 213 3.19 31.38 -0.01
CA ALA A 213 3.05 32.74 -0.52
C ALA A 213 4.30 33.54 -0.21
#